data_929475c74ec34c7d0bd11fa70846f5eb
#
_entry.id   929475c74ec34c7d0bd11fa70846f5eb
#
_cell.length_a   1.000
_cell.length_b   1.000
_cell.length_c   1.000
_cell.angle_alpha   90.00
_cell.angle_beta   90.00
_cell.angle_gamma   90.00
#
_symmetry.space_group_name_H-M   'P 1'
#
loop_
_entity.id
_entity.type
_entity.pdbx_description
1 polymer ?
#
loop_
_entity_poly.entity_id
_entity_poly.type
_entity_poly.pdbx_seq_one_letter_code
_entity_poly.pdbx_strand_id
1 'polypeptide(L)'
;MKRTNTETRILEAARAILDAEGAAAVSMRRVGDAIGVTAMAIYRHFPNREALLHRLADDTFAEVAERWIRTAKSPDVEKRLMQLQDGYLDYALEHPHAFDYAYSVRRDDARRFPEDFRARRSPTLNLVADTLAEGMRSGLFREDDVWDVAMSMWAHIHGLICLYRAGRFSYSEKAFRAFYRASLRRQFDGLKI
;
A
#
# COMPACT_ATOMS: atom_id res chain seq x y z
N MET A 1 28.60 -17.41 0.41
CA MET A 1 27.85 -16.36 -0.32
C MET A 1 26.74 -17.03 -1.12
N LYS A 2 25.45 -16.91 -0.70
CA LYS A 2 24.31 -17.38 -1.52
C LYS A 2 24.33 -16.57 -2.82
N ARG A 3 24.41 -17.22 -3.98
CA ARG A 3 24.18 -16.57 -5.28
C ARG A 3 22.76 -16.00 -5.26
N THR A 4 22.65 -14.69 -5.13
CA THR A 4 21.35 -13.99 -5.26
C THR A 4 20.81 -14.35 -6.65
N ASN A 5 19.58 -14.83 -6.70
CA ASN A 5 18.94 -15.22 -7.97
C ASN A 5 18.89 -13.98 -8.89
N THR A 6 19.11 -14.14 -10.19
CA THR A 6 19.07 -13.06 -11.17
C THR A 6 17.75 -12.28 -11.11
N GLU A 7 16.64 -12.97 -10.90
CA GLU A 7 15.33 -12.34 -10.71
C GLU A 7 15.30 -11.39 -9.52
N THR A 8 15.86 -11.78 -8.37
CA THR A 8 15.97 -10.90 -7.18
C THR A 8 16.78 -9.64 -7.50
N ARG A 9 17.91 -9.76 -8.19
CA ARG A 9 18.74 -8.61 -8.60
C ARG A 9 17.99 -7.68 -9.56
N ILE A 10 17.19 -8.24 -10.48
CA ILE A 10 16.34 -7.47 -11.38
C ILE A 10 15.30 -6.66 -10.58
N LEU A 11 14.61 -7.30 -9.64
CA LEU A 11 13.59 -6.66 -8.81
C LEU A 11 14.21 -5.58 -7.91
N GLU A 12 15.34 -5.83 -7.27
CA GLU A 12 16.06 -4.85 -6.45
C GLU A 12 16.47 -3.62 -7.26
N ALA A 13 17.05 -3.81 -8.45
CA ALA A 13 17.43 -2.70 -9.32
C ALA A 13 16.23 -1.91 -9.85
N ALA A 14 15.18 -2.62 -10.26
CA ALA A 14 13.95 -1.98 -10.73
C ALA A 14 13.25 -1.20 -9.60
N ARG A 15 13.26 -1.74 -8.37
CA ARG A 15 12.74 -1.07 -7.17
C ARG A 15 13.54 0.22 -6.89
N ALA A 16 14.86 0.16 -6.92
CA ALA A 16 15.70 1.33 -6.70
C ALA A 16 15.42 2.45 -7.73
N ILE A 17 15.22 2.11 -9.00
CA ILE A 17 14.85 3.07 -10.04
C ILE A 17 13.44 3.63 -9.80
N LEU A 18 12.48 2.77 -9.45
CA LEU A 18 11.11 3.17 -9.13
C LEU A 18 11.08 4.16 -7.97
N ASP A 19 11.78 3.85 -6.88
CA ASP A 19 11.78 4.68 -5.66
C ASP A 19 12.48 6.03 -5.90
N ALA A 20 13.52 6.06 -6.72
CA ALA A 20 14.26 7.29 -6.99
C ALA A 20 13.58 8.21 -8.02
N GLU A 21 13.00 7.65 -9.10
CA GLU A 21 12.63 8.42 -10.28
C GLU A 21 11.20 8.13 -10.78
N GLY A 22 10.49 7.20 -10.14
CA GLY A 22 9.14 6.82 -10.50
C GLY A 22 9.05 5.77 -11.61
N ALA A 23 7.82 5.28 -11.83
CA ALA A 23 7.57 4.17 -12.75
C ALA A 23 7.97 4.47 -14.20
N ALA A 24 7.87 5.71 -14.66
CA ALA A 24 8.25 6.09 -16.03
C ALA A 24 9.74 5.85 -16.32
N ALA A 25 10.60 5.94 -15.30
CA ALA A 25 12.03 5.73 -15.42
C ALA A 25 12.46 4.26 -15.49
N VAL A 26 11.60 3.33 -15.06
CA VAL A 26 11.89 1.89 -15.11
C VAL A 26 11.81 1.40 -16.54
N SER A 27 12.91 0.86 -17.06
CA SER A 27 12.95 0.21 -18.39
C SER A 27 13.85 -1.03 -18.35
N MET A 28 13.58 -2.01 -19.20
CA MET A 28 14.36 -3.27 -19.28
C MET A 28 15.84 -2.97 -19.52
N ARG A 29 16.17 -1.96 -20.32
CA ARG A 29 17.54 -1.54 -20.58
C ARG A 29 18.19 -0.96 -19.33
N ARG A 30 17.56 0.01 -18.66
CA ARG A 30 18.11 0.63 -17.45
C ARG A 30 18.33 -0.40 -16.33
N VAL A 31 17.37 -1.30 -16.14
CA VAL A 31 17.51 -2.39 -15.16
C VAL A 31 18.68 -3.30 -15.52
N GLY A 32 18.81 -3.66 -16.80
CA GLY A 32 19.95 -4.45 -17.28
C GLY A 32 21.29 -3.76 -17.04
N ASP A 33 21.39 -2.49 -17.41
CA ASP A 33 22.60 -1.66 -17.21
C ASP A 33 22.99 -1.61 -15.71
N ALA A 34 21.99 -1.45 -14.81
CA ALA A 34 22.23 -1.37 -13.37
C ALA A 34 22.81 -2.64 -12.75
N ILE A 35 22.50 -3.81 -13.31
CA ILE A 35 23.00 -5.11 -12.78
C ILE A 35 24.05 -5.77 -13.68
N GLY A 36 24.47 -5.10 -14.76
CA GLY A 36 25.53 -5.59 -15.66
C GLY A 36 25.07 -6.75 -16.56
N VAL A 37 23.82 -6.74 -17.02
CA VAL A 37 23.29 -7.74 -17.98
C VAL A 37 22.59 -7.05 -19.15
N THR A 38 22.41 -7.79 -20.24
CA THR A 38 21.67 -7.28 -21.40
C THR A 38 20.15 -7.21 -21.11
N ALA A 39 19.45 -6.31 -21.80
CA ALA A 39 17.97 -6.27 -21.71
C ALA A 39 17.34 -7.63 -22.09
N MET A 40 17.95 -8.38 -23.03
CA MET A 40 17.50 -9.72 -23.42
C MET A 40 17.54 -10.70 -22.24
N ALA A 41 18.51 -10.57 -21.34
CA ALA A 41 18.56 -11.39 -20.14
C ALA A 41 17.42 -11.07 -19.17
N ILE A 42 16.98 -9.81 -19.10
CA ILE A 42 15.80 -9.41 -18.30
C ILE A 42 14.52 -9.99 -18.89
N TYR A 43 14.36 -9.98 -20.23
CA TYR A 43 13.17 -10.54 -20.90
C TYR A 43 12.97 -12.04 -20.67
N ARG A 44 14.00 -12.79 -20.26
CA ARG A 44 13.86 -14.19 -19.86
C ARG A 44 13.13 -14.38 -18.52
N HIS A 45 13.09 -13.35 -17.68
CA HIS A 45 12.43 -13.36 -16.37
C HIS A 45 11.10 -12.62 -16.42
N PHE A 46 11.03 -11.50 -17.13
CA PHE A 46 9.86 -10.66 -17.25
C PHE A 46 9.56 -10.40 -18.72
N PRO A 47 8.41 -10.85 -19.25
CA PRO A 47 8.12 -10.79 -20.70
C PRO A 47 8.02 -9.35 -21.22
N ASN A 48 7.74 -8.39 -20.38
CA ASN A 48 7.67 -6.97 -20.70
C ASN A 48 7.87 -6.12 -19.42
N ARG A 49 7.94 -4.81 -19.63
CA ARG A 49 8.10 -3.82 -18.56
C ARG A 49 6.91 -3.85 -17.58
N GLU A 50 5.71 -4.01 -18.10
CA GLU A 50 4.47 -4.03 -17.33
C GLU A 50 4.47 -5.20 -16.34
N ALA A 51 4.87 -6.40 -16.77
CA ALA A 51 4.99 -7.56 -15.89
C ALA A 51 6.03 -7.35 -14.76
N LEU A 52 7.13 -6.65 -15.04
CA LEU A 52 8.10 -6.28 -14.02
C LEU A 52 7.51 -5.29 -13.02
N LEU A 53 6.81 -4.26 -13.50
CA LEU A 53 6.18 -3.26 -12.65
C LEU A 53 4.99 -3.82 -11.85
N HIS A 54 4.21 -4.74 -12.40
CA HIS A 54 3.14 -5.44 -11.70
C HIS A 54 3.70 -6.25 -10.52
N ARG A 55 4.81 -6.97 -10.75
CA ARG A 55 5.48 -7.71 -9.68
C ARG A 55 5.98 -6.76 -8.58
N LEU A 56 6.56 -5.61 -8.92
CA LEU A 56 6.97 -4.61 -7.92
C LEU A 56 5.80 -4.08 -7.11
N ALA A 57 4.64 -3.88 -7.72
CA ALA A 57 3.43 -3.47 -7.00
C ALA A 57 2.92 -4.56 -6.05
N ASP A 58 2.91 -5.83 -6.48
CA ASP A 58 2.52 -6.95 -5.61
C ASP A 58 3.49 -7.14 -4.45
N ASP A 59 4.79 -7.02 -4.70
CA ASP A 59 5.81 -7.04 -3.64
C ASP A 59 5.60 -5.88 -2.65
N THR A 60 5.22 -4.68 -3.15
CA THR A 60 4.84 -3.53 -2.30
C THR A 60 3.67 -3.87 -1.37
N PHE A 61 2.59 -4.45 -1.88
CA PHE A 61 1.44 -4.83 -1.04
C PHE A 61 1.82 -5.86 0.01
N ALA A 62 2.67 -6.84 -0.34
CA ALA A 62 3.13 -7.87 0.58
C ALA A 62 4.03 -7.26 1.68
N GLU A 63 5.00 -6.42 1.33
CA GLU A 63 5.90 -5.74 2.26
C GLU A 63 5.14 -4.87 3.27
N VAL A 64 4.16 -4.08 2.78
CA VAL A 64 3.32 -3.24 3.64
C VAL A 64 2.50 -4.10 4.59
N ALA A 65 1.87 -5.18 4.09
CA ALA A 65 1.09 -6.08 4.94
C ALA A 65 1.95 -6.77 6.00
N GLU A 66 3.14 -7.25 5.65
CA GLU A 66 4.09 -7.84 6.60
C GLU A 66 4.55 -6.83 7.67
N ARG A 67 4.85 -5.59 7.27
CA ARG A 67 5.18 -4.50 8.20
C ARG A 67 4.03 -4.28 9.19
N TRP A 68 2.79 -4.24 8.71
CA TRP A 68 1.60 -4.04 9.54
C TRP A 68 1.38 -5.19 10.52
N ILE A 69 1.52 -6.44 10.08
CA ILE A 69 1.43 -7.62 10.95
C ILE A 69 2.46 -7.54 12.09
N ARG A 70 3.63 -6.96 11.84
CA ARG A 70 4.67 -6.77 12.87
C ARG A 70 4.38 -5.61 13.82
N THR A 71 3.77 -4.54 13.36
CA THR A 71 3.64 -3.26 14.09
C THR A 71 2.26 -3.00 14.67
N ALA A 72 1.18 -3.43 14.01
CA ALA A 72 -0.19 -3.23 14.46
C ALA A 72 -0.65 -4.38 15.37
N LYS A 73 -0.15 -4.40 16.61
CA LYS A 73 -0.36 -5.49 17.58
C LYS A 73 -1.19 -5.09 18.79
N SER A 74 -1.78 -3.91 18.81
CA SER A 74 -2.60 -3.49 19.95
C SER A 74 -3.78 -4.46 20.14
N PRO A 75 -4.06 -4.92 21.38
CA PRO A 75 -5.27 -5.66 21.68
C PRO A 75 -6.54 -4.79 21.55
N ASP A 76 -6.39 -3.48 21.69
CA ASP A 76 -7.44 -2.50 21.48
C ASP A 76 -7.68 -2.31 19.97
N VAL A 77 -8.91 -2.55 19.53
CA VAL A 77 -9.32 -2.53 18.11
C VAL A 77 -9.10 -1.16 17.48
N GLU A 78 -9.50 -0.06 18.15
CA GLU A 78 -9.32 1.29 17.61
C GLU A 78 -7.85 1.66 17.48
N LYS A 79 -7.03 1.32 18.49
CA LYS A 79 -5.58 1.55 18.43
C LYS A 79 -4.94 0.73 17.33
N ARG A 80 -5.37 -0.51 17.13
CA ARG A 80 -4.86 -1.37 16.07
C ARG A 80 -5.25 -0.84 14.69
N LEU A 81 -6.51 -0.41 14.50
CA LEU A 81 -6.93 0.29 13.27
C LEU A 81 -6.07 1.54 13.03
N MET A 82 -5.86 2.37 14.05
CA MET A 82 -5.01 3.55 13.93
C MET A 82 -3.58 3.19 13.52
N GLN A 83 -2.99 2.13 14.10
CA GLN A 83 -1.64 1.66 13.74
C GLN A 83 -1.56 1.21 12.27
N LEU A 84 -2.59 0.51 11.76
CA LEU A 84 -2.66 0.13 10.33
C LEU A 84 -2.71 1.37 9.43
N GLN A 85 -3.54 2.35 9.78
CA GLN A 85 -3.68 3.57 8.98
C GLN A 85 -2.45 4.49 9.07
N ASP A 86 -1.81 4.59 10.24
CA ASP A 86 -0.53 5.29 10.38
C ASP A 86 0.55 4.63 9.50
N GLY A 87 0.62 3.30 9.48
CA GLY A 87 1.53 2.57 8.60
C GLY A 87 1.30 2.82 7.11
N TYR A 88 0.05 3.06 6.69
CA TYR A 88 -0.28 3.44 5.32
C TYR A 88 0.24 4.84 4.98
N LEU A 89 0.06 5.80 5.89
CA LEU A 89 0.60 7.16 5.75
C LEU A 89 2.13 7.14 5.71
N ASP A 90 2.77 6.39 6.63
CA ASP A 90 4.23 6.27 6.68
C ASP A 90 4.78 5.77 5.34
N TYR A 91 4.19 4.69 4.80
CA TYR A 91 4.62 4.15 3.51
C TYR A 91 4.46 5.17 2.37
N ALA A 92 3.35 5.92 2.35
CA ALA A 92 3.09 6.93 1.33
C ALA A 92 4.10 8.09 1.35
N LEU A 93 4.63 8.43 2.53
CA LEU A 93 5.62 9.50 2.70
C LEU A 93 7.05 9.00 2.50
N GLU A 94 7.35 7.78 2.94
CA GLU A 94 8.67 7.16 2.80
C GLU A 94 8.96 6.71 1.35
N HIS A 95 7.93 6.21 0.62
CA HIS A 95 8.05 5.63 -0.72
C HIS A 95 7.05 6.24 -1.71
N PRO A 96 7.13 7.56 -1.99
CA PRO A 96 6.09 8.26 -2.75
C PRO A 96 5.85 7.70 -4.15
N HIS A 97 6.90 7.33 -4.87
CA HIS A 97 6.77 6.80 -6.23
C HIS A 97 6.22 5.37 -6.28
N ALA A 98 6.66 4.51 -5.36
CA ALA A 98 6.11 3.15 -5.24
C ALA A 98 4.65 3.19 -4.79
N PHE A 99 4.31 4.09 -3.85
CA PHE A 99 2.93 4.32 -3.42
C PHE A 99 2.05 4.76 -4.59
N ASP A 100 2.47 5.74 -5.38
CA ASP A 100 1.70 6.22 -6.53
C ASP A 100 1.45 5.10 -7.52
N TYR A 101 2.47 4.33 -7.86
CA TYR A 101 2.31 3.23 -8.81
C TYR A 101 1.42 2.11 -8.28
N ALA A 102 1.56 1.72 -7.01
CA ALA A 102 0.79 0.63 -6.42
C ALA A 102 -0.68 1.00 -6.18
N TYR A 103 -0.96 2.23 -5.73
CA TYR A 103 -2.26 2.61 -5.18
C TYR A 103 -3.03 3.67 -6.00
N SER A 104 -2.37 4.47 -6.84
CA SER A 104 -2.99 5.62 -7.50
C SER A 104 -3.03 5.51 -9.02
N VAL A 105 -2.10 4.79 -9.64
CA VAL A 105 -2.04 4.65 -11.10
C VAL A 105 -3.03 3.58 -11.56
N ARG A 106 -3.80 3.88 -12.61
CA ARG A 106 -4.67 2.88 -13.26
C ARG A 106 -3.81 1.77 -13.89
N ARG A 107 -4.10 0.53 -13.52
CA ARG A 107 -3.47 -0.67 -14.05
C ARG A 107 -4.53 -1.70 -14.42
N ASP A 108 -4.26 -2.51 -15.44
CA ASP A 108 -5.22 -3.53 -15.90
C ASP A 108 -5.34 -4.70 -14.91
N ASP A 109 -4.28 -4.97 -14.14
CA ASP A 109 -4.21 -5.99 -13.09
C ASP A 109 -4.66 -5.49 -11.71
N ALA A 110 -5.07 -4.22 -11.58
CA ALA A 110 -5.50 -3.67 -10.31
C ALA A 110 -6.75 -4.40 -9.78
N ARG A 111 -6.71 -4.72 -8.48
CA ARG A 111 -7.83 -5.36 -7.78
C ARG A 111 -9.07 -4.48 -7.85
N ARG A 112 -10.22 -5.08 -8.13
CA ARG A 112 -11.49 -4.38 -8.32
C ARG A 112 -12.44 -4.67 -7.16
N PHE A 113 -13.00 -3.61 -6.60
CA PHE A 113 -14.07 -3.72 -5.59
C PHE A 113 -15.42 -3.94 -6.31
N PRO A 114 -16.30 -4.79 -5.74
CA PRO A 114 -16.14 -5.52 -4.48
C PRO A 114 -15.49 -6.93 -4.61
N GLU A 115 -15.42 -7.51 -5.83
CA GLU A 115 -15.17 -8.94 -6.05
C GLU A 115 -13.82 -9.38 -5.50
N ASP A 116 -12.72 -8.71 -5.88
CA ASP A 116 -11.38 -9.12 -5.48
C ASP A 116 -11.12 -8.92 -3.98
N PHE A 117 -11.77 -7.92 -3.39
CA PHE A 117 -11.64 -7.62 -1.96
C PHE A 117 -12.44 -8.62 -1.12
N ARG A 118 -13.67 -8.94 -1.51
CA ARG A 118 -14.47 -9.99 -0.87
C ARG A 118 -13.85 -11.37 -1.03
N ALA A 119 -13.15 -11.62 -2.15
CA ALA A 119 -12.32 -12.81 -2.36
C ALA A 119 -10.97 -12.77 -1.62
N ARG A 120 -10.74 -11.74 -0.77
CA ARG A 120 -9.57 -11.57 0.09
C ARG A 120 -8.23 -11.48 -0.66
N ARG A 121 -8.24 -10.93 -1.87
CA ARG A 121 -7.03 -10.79 -2.70
C ARG A 121 -6.18 -9.57 -2.34
N SER A 122 -6.60 -8.72 -1.39
CA SER A 122 -5.86 -7.55 -0.93
C SER A 122 -5.17 -7.83 0.39
N PRO A 123 -3.83 -8.06 0.43
CA PRO A 123 -3.13 -8.35 1.68
C PRO A 123 -3.30 -7.27 2.74
N THR A 124 -3.29 -6.00 2.33
CA THR A 124 -3.40 -4.86 3.24
C THR A 124 -4.84 -4.62 3.72
N LEU A 125 -5.82 -4.58 2.81
CA LEU A 125 -7.20 -4.31 3.22
C LEU A 125 -7.81 -5.47 4.01
N ASN A 126 -7.34 -6.72 3.82
CA ASN A 126 -7.75 -7.85 4.64
C ASN A 126 -7.49 -7.60 6.12
N LEU A 127 -6.34 -7.01 6.49
CA LEU A 127 -5.99 -6.71 7.88
C LEU A 127 -6.92 -5.66 8.49
N VAL A 128 -7.31 -4.66 7.71
CA VAL A 128 -8.27 -3.63 8.12
C VAL A 128 -9.66 -4.26 8.31
N ALA A 129 -10.13 -5.04 7.32
CA ALA A 129 -11.42 -5.70 7.37
C ALA A 129 -11.53 -6.69 8.55
N ASP A 130 -10.48 -7.48 8.81
CA ASP A 130 -10.45 -8.41 9.95
C ASP A 130 -10.53 -7.67 11.29
N THR A 131 -9.85 -6.51 11.40
CA THR A 131 -9.88 -5.69 12.61
C THR A 131 -11.24 -5.01 12.81
N LEU A 132 -11.88 -4.53 11.73
CA LEU A 132 -13.24 -4.00 11.77
C LEU A 132 -14.25 -5.09 12.17
N ALA A 133 -14.16 -6.27 11.56
CA ALA A 133 -15.03 -7.41 11.89
C ALA A 133 -14.90 -7.83 13.37
N GLU A 134 -13.70 -7.75 13.94
CA GLU A 134 -13.50 -7.97 15.38
C GLU A 134 -14.25 -6.91 16.22
N GLY A 135 -14.14 -5.63 15.83
CA GLY A 135 -14.86 -4.54 16.50
C GLY A 135 -16.38 -4.68 16.42
N MET A 136 -16.93 -5.12 15.30
CA MET A 136 -18.36 -5.42 15.14
C MET A 136 -18.78 -6.59 16.02
N ARG A 137 -18.05 -7.70 16.00
CA ARG A 137 -18.34 -8.87 16.86
C ARG A 137 -18.25 -8.59 18.34
N SER A 138 -17.40 -7.68 18.77
CA SER A 138 -17.27 -7.30 20.19
C SER A 138 -18.28 -6.26 20.66
N GLY A 139 -19.15 -5.74 19.76
CA GLY A 139 -20.10 -4.70 20.07
C GLY A 139 -19.45 -3.30 20.24
N LEU A 140 -18.20 -3.12 19.81
CA LEU A 140 -17.57 -1.80 19.78
C LEU A 140 -18.11 -0.95 18.63
N PHE A 141 -18.30 -1.58 17.46
CA PHE A 141 -18.85 -0.98 16.26
C PHE A 141 -20.21 -1.58 15.95
N ARG A 142 -21.11 -0.79 15.39
CA ARG A 142 -22.39 -1.28 14.85
C ARG A 142 -22.15 -2.28 13.73
N GLU A 143 -23.04 -3.23 13.59
CA GLU A 143 -23.03 -4.21 12.51
C GLU A 143 -23.24 -3.51 11.16
N ASP A 144 -22.39 -3.82 10.20
CA ASP A 144 -22.42 -3.27 8.83
C ASP A 144 -21.65 -4.21 7.90
N ASP A 145 -21.69 -3.96 6.57
CA ASP A 145 -20.83 -4.67 5.62
C ASP A 145 -19.37 -4.26 5.84
N VAL A 146 -18.56 -5.18 6.32
CA VAL A 146 -17.18 -4.93 6.69
C VAL A 146 -16.33 -4.45 5.50
N TRP A 147 -16.62 -4.91 4.29
CA TRP A 147 -15.86 -4.53 3.10
C TRP A 147 -16.22 -3.13 2.63
N ASP A 148 -17.48 -2.75 2.72
CA ASP A 148 -17.94 -1.40 2.40
C ASP A 148 -17.36 -0.39 3.38
N VAL A 149 -17.34 -0.72 4.68
CA VAL A 149 -16.70 0.11 5.72
C VAL A 149 -15.19 0.22 5.50
N ALA A 150 -14.51 -0.90 5.24
CA ALA A 150 -13.06 -0.92 4.99
C ALA A 150 -12.69 -0.11 3.74
N MET A 151 -13.46 -0.25 2.65
CA MET A 151 -13.24 0.51 1.41
C MET A 151 -13.48 2.01 1.62
N SER A 152 -14.55 2.38 2.32
CA SER A 152 -14.85 3.79 2.65
C SER A 152 -13.76 4.42 3.50
N MET A 153 -13.25 3.68 4.49
CA MET A 153 -12.13 4.12 5.32
C MET A 153 -10.85 4.30 4.48
N TRP A 154 -10.54 3.34 3.61
CA TRP A 154 -9.39 3.46 2.72
C TRP A 154 -9.53 4.65 1.76
N ALA A 155 -10.67 4.82 1.11
CA ALA A 155 -10.91 5.95 0.20
C ALA A 155 -10.71 7.30 0.91
N HIS A 156 -11.17 7.43 2.15
CA HIS A 156 -11.01 8.63 2.96
C HIS A 156 -9.54 8.96 3.22
N ILE A 157 -8.76 8.01 3.78
CA ILE A 157 -7.35 8.26 4.12
C ILE A 157 -6.49 8.42 2.87
N HIS A 158 -6.77 7.65 1.82
CA HIS A 158 -6.07 7.77 0.54
C HIS A 158 -6.28 9.18 -0.04
N GLY A 159 -7.52 9.67 -0.03
CA GLY A 159 -7.83 11.03 -0.47
C GLY A 159 -7.08 12.09 0.33
N LEU A 160 -7.00 11.98 1.66
CA LEU A 160 -6.22 12.91 2.51
C LEU A 160 -4.74 12.90 2.15
N ILE A 161 -4.14 11.72 1.96
CA ILE A 161 -2.74 11.57 1.59
C ILE A 161 -2.48 12.18 0.21
N CYS A 162 -3.31 11.88 -0.78
CA CYS A 162 -3.20 12.43 -2.13
C CYS A 162 -3.30 13.97 -2.11
N LEU A 163 -4.24 14.54 -1.36
CA LEU A 163 -4.38 16.00 -1.21
C LEU A 163 -3.17 16.63 -0.52
N TYR A 164 -2.63 15.99 0.53
CA TYR A 164 -1.44 16.47 1.21
C TYR A 164 -0.22 16.47 0.27
N ARG A 165 0.03 15.38 -0.41
CA ARG A 165 1.14 15.24 -1.36
C ARG A 165 1.00 16.15 -2.58
N ALA A 166 -0.23 16.48 -2.98
CA ALA A 166 -0.53 17.47 -4.02
C ALA A 166 -0.40 18.93 -3.54
N GLY A 167 0.10 19.17 -2.32
CA GLY A 167 0.29 20.52 -1.77
C GLY A 167 -1.00 21.28 -1.47
N ARG A 168 -2.11 20.56 -1.23
CA ARG A 168 -3.41 21.18 -0.91
C ARG A 168 -3.57 21.51 0.58
N PHE A 169 -2.60 21.18 1.41
CA PHE A 169 -2.54 21.54 2.82
C PHE A 169 -1.35 22.47 3.08
N SER A 170 -1.57 23.51 3.87
CA SER A 170 -0.50 24.36 4.40
C SER A 170 0.13 23.79 5.67
N TYR A 171 -0.18 22.55 6.02
CA TYR A 171 0.31 21.91 7.24
C TYR A 171 1.75 21.41 7.08
N SER A 172 2.54 21.52 8.16
CA SER A 172 3.75 20.71 8.29
C SER A 172 3.35 19.22 8.37
N GLU A 173 4.29 18.31 8.12
CA GLU A 173 4.03 16.87 8.25
C GLU A 173 3.47 16.52 9.63
N LYS A 174 4.04 17.07 10.72
CA LYS A 174 3.55 16.87 12.09
C LYS A 174 2.09 17.31 12.25
N ALA A 175 1.73 18.47 11.71
CA ALA A 175 0.35 18.98 11.78
C ALA A 175 -0.59 18.14 10.92
N PHE A 176 -0.14 17.69 9.73
CA PHE A 176 -0.92 16.81 8.87
C PHE A 176 -1.19 15.46 9.55
N ARG A 177 -0.19 14.83 10.16
CA ARG A 177 -0.36 13.58 10.93
C ARG A 177 -1.38 13.74 12.06
N ALA A 178 -1.37 14.86 12.76
CA ALA A 178 -2.36 15.14 13.80
C ALA A 178 -3.78 15.27 13.23
N PHE A 179 -3.93 16.00 12.13
CA PHE A 179 -5.20 16.15 11.41
C PHE A 179 -5.71 14.80 10.87
N TYR A 180 -4.85 14.01 10.25
CA TYR A 180 -5.13 12.68 9.72
C TYR A 180 -5.69 11.75 10.79
N ARG A 181 -5.00 11.65 11.95
CA ARG A 181 -5.48 10.83 13.09
C ARG A 181 -6.79 11.37 13.68
N ALA A 182 -6.96 12.69 13.76
CA ALA A 182 -8.22 13.27 14.23
C ALA A 182 -9.38 12.98 13.26
N SER A 183 -9.11 12.96 11.96
CA SER A 183 -10.10 12.60 10.94
C SER A 183 -10.52 11.12 11.03
N LEU A 184 -9.56 10.22 11.24
CA LEU A 184 -9.84 8.80 11.49
C LEU A 184 -10.67 8.57 12.76
N ARG A 185 -10.38 9.28 13.85
CA ARG A 185 -11.19 9.18 15.08
C ARG A 185 -12.64 9.54 14.83
N ARG A 186 -12.93 10.59 14.06
CA ARG A 186 -14.31 10.94 13.67
C ARG A 186 -15.00 9.82 12.90
N GLN A 187 -14.28 9.09 12.04
CA GLN A 187 -14.82 7.90 11.38
C GLN A 187 -15.10 6.78 12.38
N PHE A 188 -14.17 6.48 13.30
CA PHE A 188 -14.37 5.47 14.32
C PHE A 188 -15.56 5.82 15.21
N ASP A 189 -15.68 7.07 15.65
CA ASP A 189 -16.82 7.55 16.46
C ASP A 189 -18.15 7.41 15.69
N GLY A 190 -18.13 7.61 14.38
CA GLY A 190 -19.30 7.36 13.53
C GLY A 190 -19.67 5.88 13.35
N LEU A 191 -18.78 4.94 13.65
CA LEU A 191 -19.03 3.50 13.59
C LEU A 191 -19.50 2.92 14.93
N LYS A 192 -19.29 3.61 16.06
CA LYS A 192 -19.67 3.13 17.40
C LYS A 192 -21.17 3.03 17.56
N ILE A 193 -21.56 2.16 18.52
CA ILE A 193 -22.97 1.98 18.95
C ILE A 193 -23.37 3.13 19.85
#